data_b2c33c0df630dc536307b42ebe7322cc
#
_entry.id   b2c33c0df630dc536307b42ebe7322cc
#
_cell.length_a   1.000
_cell.length_b   1.000
_cell.length_c   1.000
_cell.angle_alpha   90.00
_cell.angle_beta   90.00
_cell.angle_gamma   90.00
#
_symmetry.space_group_name_H-M   'P 1'
#
loop_
_entity.id
_entity.type
_entity.pdbx_description
1 polymer ?
#
loop_
_entity_poly.entity_id
_entity_poly.type
_entity_poly.pdbx_seq_one_letter_code
_entity_poly.pdbx_strand_id
1 'polypeptide(L)'
;MKKTILTTVAALSMLCTFAQWKPVGDKIKTPWAEKVDPANVLPEYPRPQMVRSQWVNLNGLWDYAIKPVGAMEPKTMDGKILVPFAVESSLSGVQKGLTEKDELWYRRTFSVPAAWKGSNVLLNFGAVDWKADVFVNDILAGSHTGGFTPFSLDITPYLKAKGEQKLVVRVFDGTDKGYQPRGKQVLNPNGIWYTPVSGIWQTVWIEPVAKSHISGIKAIPNLDQKNIAVTVAAENCTTGDLVEVKILDKGKLVASATGLPGSPLRLCIAEPKLWSPDSPFLYDMEVSLRQGGKTIDKVDSYTAMRKIGTKRDKGGILRMTLNDKPLFHFGPLDQGWWPDGLFTAPTDEALLFDILKTKELGYNMIRKHVKVEPARWYYHCDREGILVWQDMPSGDMGNKWEMHTYNGGTDKNRTQESKDNFSKEWKEIMNLCMSSPSVVVWVPFNEAWGQFDTERIVNWTMEYDPSRLVNPASGGNHRPCGHMLDLHNYPGPAMKLFDPQRVNVLGEYGGIGLPMEGHLWWNKRNWGYVQFKTPEEVTAEYEKYAKSLIKYVRLGFSGAVYTQTTDVEGEVNGLFTYDRKVMKVLPERLKAANKAVIESMPLDME
;
A
#
# COMPACT_ATOMS: atom_id res chain seq x y z
N MET A 1 -9.22 -79.46 -29.65
CA MET A 1 -9.43 -78.05 -30.04
C MET A 1 -10.04 -77.29 -28.86
N LYS A 2 -9.23 -76.60 -28.07
CA LYS A 2 -9.67 -75.72 -26.98
C LYS A 2 -9.63 -74.28 -27.46
N LYS A 3 -10.77 -73.61 -27.51
CA LYS A 3 -10.87 -72.19 -27.82
C LYS A 3 -10.66 -71.38 -26.54
N THR A 4 -9.60 -70.61 -26.51
CA THR A 4 -9.30 -69.62 -25.45
C THR A 4 -9.98 -68.33 -25.81
N ILE A 5 -10.93 -67.86 -24.97
CA ILE A 5 -11.59 -66.56 -25.11
C ILE A 5 -10.76 -65.58 -24.33
N LEU A 6 -10.20 -64.58 -25.02
CA LEU A 6 -9.45 -63.44 -24.46
C LEU A 6 -10.45 -62.34 -24.17
N THR A 7 -10.73 -62.07 -22.89
CA THR A 7 -11.60 -60.98 -22.45
C THR A 7 -10.75 -59.74 -22.22
N THR A 8 -10.81 -58.78 -23.13
CA THR A 8 -10.15 -57.49 -23.01
C THR A 8 -11.00 -56.59 -22.07
N VAL A 9 -10.52 -56.32 -20.87
CA VAL A 9 -11.09 -55.33 -19.97
C VAL A 9 -10.54 -53.98 -20.38
N ALA A 10 -11.36 -53.15 -21.00
CA ALA A 10 -11.07 -51.74 -21.25
C ALA A 10 -11.28 -50.95 -19.95
N ALA A 11 -10.19 -50.54 -19.32
CA ALA A 11 -10.22 -49.59 -18.20
C ALA A 11 -10.50 -48.19 -18.76
N LEU A 12 -11.73 -47.73 -18.60
CA LEU A 12 -12.13 -46.35 -18.87
C LEU A 12 -11.60 -45.48 -17.73
N SER A 13 -10.41 -44.90 -17.89
CA SER A 13 -9.92 -43.83 -17.00
C SER A 13 -10.75 -42.56 -17.31
N MET A 14 -11.74 -42.29 -16.46
CA MET A 14 -12.37 -40.95 -16.42
C MET A 14 -11.29 -39.93 -15.99
N LEU A 15 -10.68 -39.28 -16.96
CA LEU A 15 -9.96 -38.02 -16.73
C LEU A 15 -11.02 -36.98 -16.36
N CYS A 16 -11.23 -36.78 -15.05
CA CYS A 16 -11.85 -35.55 -14.56
C CYS A 16 -10.93 -34.38 -14.96
N THR A 17 -11.18 -33.78 -16.11
CA THR A 17 -10.63 -32.48 -16.44
C THR A 17 -11.27 -31.46 -15.51
N PHE A 18 -10.63 -31.22 -14.36
CA PHE A 18 -10.89 -30.01 -13.61
C PHE A 18 -10.61 -28.87 -14.58
N ALA A 19 -11.61 -28.03 -14.84
CA ALA A 19 -11.41 -26.83 -15.65
C ALA A 19 -10.25 -26.07 -15.03
N GLN A 20 -9.14 -25.97 -15.79
CA GLN A 20 -7.95 -25.24 -15.36
C GLN A 20 -8.39 -23.79 -15.11
N TRP A 21 -8.04 -23.23 -13.94
CA TRP A 21 -8.30 -21.83 -13.64
C TRP A 21 -7.73 -20.93 -14.74
N LYS A 22 -8.45 -19.87 -15.06
CA LYS A 22 -8.00 -18.80 -15.96
C LYS A 22 -8.65 -17.48 -15.57
N PRO A 23 -8.01 -16.34 -15.87
CA PRO A 23 -8.65 -15.03 -15.75
C PRO A 23 -9.98 -14.98 -16.53
N VAL A 24 -10.99 -14.34 -15.95
CA VAL A 24 -12.32 -14.20 -16.58
C VAL A 24 -12.55 -12.79 -17.13
N GLY A 25 -13.58 -12.66 -17.98
CA GLY A 25 -13.97 -11.38 -18.58
C GLY A 25 -13.12 -10.98 -19.79
N ASP A 26 -13.62 -9.97 -20.51
CA ASP A 26 -13.11 -9.48 -21.79
C ASP A 26 -12.30 -8.17 -21.66
N LYS A 27 -12.18 -7.63 -20.47
CA LYS A 27 -11.41 -6.41 -20.21
C LYS A 27 -9.92 -6.60 -20.46
N ILE A 28 -9.24 -5.49 -20.75
CA ILE A 28 -7.78 -5.46 -20.91
C ILE A 28 -7.08 -6.05 -19.69
N LYS A 29 -5.93 -6.64 -19.92
CA LYS A 29 -5.08 -7.25 -18.89
C LYS A 29 -3.63 -6.85 -19.10
N THR A 30 -2.88 -6.80 -18.00
CA THR A 30 -1.44 -6.56 -18.04
C THR A 30 -0.69 -7.76 -18.63
N PRO A 31 0.58 -7.59 -19.06
CA PRO A 31 1.41 -8.71 -19.50
C PRO A 31 1.66 -9.76 -18.42
N TRP A 32 1.51 -9.39 -17.14
CA TRP A 32 1.75 -10.30 -16.01
C TRP A 32 0.56 -11.20 -15.69
N ALA A 33 -0.65 -10.89 -16.18
CA ALA A 33 -1.82 -11.74 -15.96
C ALA A 33 -1.62 -13.19 -16.43
N GLU A 34 -0.86 -13.39 -17.53
CA GLU A 34 -0.53 -14.70 -18.07
C GLU A 34 0.54 -15.45 -17.24
N LYS A 35 1.29 -14.73 -16.39
CA LYS A 35 2.31 -15.30 -15.49
C LYS A 35 1.73 -15.79 -14.15
N VAL A 36 0.46 -15.51 -13.87
CA VAL A 36 -0.18 -15.93 -12.62
C VAL A 36 -0.38 -17.44 -12.62
N ASP A 37 0.34 -18.11 -11.74
CA ASP A 37 0.20 -19.55 -11.49
C ASP A 37 -0.67 -19.80 -10.25
N PRO A 38 -1.87 -20.39 -10.39
CA PRO A 38 -2.75 -20.65 -9.26
C PRO A 38 -2.17 -21.60 -8.21
N ALA A 39 -1.13 -22.35 -8.56
CA ALA A 39 -0.41 -23.21 -7.60
C ALA A 39 0.68 -22.46 -6.83
N ASN A 40 1.09 -21.27 -7.28
CA ASN A 40 2.20 -20.50 -6.69
C ASN A 40 1.98 -18.99 -6.80
N VAL A 41 0.86 -18.50 -6.29
CA VAL A 41 0.45 -17.10 -6.36
C VAL A 41 1.23 -16.26 -5.36
N LEU A 42 1.89 -15.18 -5.83
CA LEU A 42 2.65 -14.25 -5.00
C LEU A 42 3.53 -15.01 -3.97
N PRO A 43 4.55 -15.73 -4.43
CA PRO A 43 5.33 -16.64 -3.60
C PRO A 43 6.30 -15.94 -2.65
N GLU A 44 6.49 -14.65 -2.78
CA GLU A 44 7.41 -13.87 -1.98
C GLU A 44 6.90 -13.71 -0.54
N TYR A 45 7.82 -13.73 0.44
CA TYR A 45 7.44 -13.46 1.82
C TYR A 45 6.81 -12.05 1.94
N PRO A 46 5.60 -11.94 2.51
CA PRO A 46 4.79 -10.72 2.37
C PRO A 46 5.19 -9.56 3.26
N ARG A 47 6.02 -9.78 4.28
CA ARG A 47 6.37 -8.78 5.31
C ARG A 47 7.89 -8.56 5.42
N PRO A 48 8.53 -7.83 4.47
CA PRO A 48 9.99 -7.67 4.41
C PRO A 48 10.64 -7.04 5.64
N GLN A 49 9.90 -6.27 6.42
CA GLN A 49 10.40 -5.64 7.65
C GLN A 49 10.35 -6.54 8.89
N MET A 50 9.87 -7.77 8.78
CA MET A 50 9.86 -8.76 9.86
C MET A 50 9.83 -10.16 9.27
N VAL A 51 10.93 -10.58 8.64
CA VAL A 51 11.03 -11.85 7.90
C VAL A 51 11.27 -13.00 8.86
N ARG A 52 10.47 -14.06 8.71
CA ARG A 52 10.66 -15.36 9.35
C ARG A 52 11.11 -16.40 8.33
N SER A 53 12.03 -17.25 8.69
CA SER A 53 12.58 -18.28 7.80
C SER A 53 11.61 -19.42 7.49
N GLN A 54 10.61 -19.63 8.36
CA GLN A 54 9.60 -20.68 8.19
C GLN A 54 8.22 -20.06 8.04
N TRP A 55 7.53 -20.42 6.97
CA TRP A 55 6.17 -19.99 6.69
C TRP A 55 5.56 -20.86 5.59
N VAL A 56 4.24 -20.80 5.47
CA VAL A 56 3.50 -21.47 4.39
C VAL A 56 2.55 -20.46 3.77
N ASN A 57 2.69 -20.24 2.47
CA ASN A 57 1.78 -19.43 1.68
C ASN A 57 0.42 -20.16 1.54
N LEU A 58 -0.67 -19.49 1.90
CA LEU A 58 -2.03 -20.01 1.75
C LEU A 58 -2.77 -19.38 0.56
N ASN A 59 -2.11 -18.59 -0.28
CA ASN A 59 -2.71 -18.14 -1.54
C ASN A 59 -3.03 -19.33 -2.46
N GLY A 60 -3.80 -19.09 -3.51
CA GLY A 60 -4.19 -20.09 -4.47
C GLY A 60 -5.70 -20.27 -4.54
N LEU A 61 -6.15 -21.40 -5.04
CA LEU A 61 -7.59 -21.64 -5.22
C LEU A 61 -8.28 -22.01 -3.90
N TRP A 62 -9.29 -21.21 -3.53
CA TRP A 62 -10.20 -21.45 -2.41
C TRP A 62 -11.61 -21.71 -2.93
N ASP A 63 -12.46 -22.34 -2.13
CA ASP A 63 -13.89 -22.35 -2.37
C ASP A 63 -14.48 -21.00 -1.97
N TYR A 64 -15.48 -20.48 -2.71
CA TYR A 64 -16.20 -19.27 -2.34
C TYR A 64 -17.71 -19.44 -2.48
N ALA A 65 -18.46 -18.62 -1.75
CA ALA A 65 -19.89 -18.44 -1.94
C ALA A 65 -20.30 -17.00 -1.59
N ILE A 66 -21.24 -16.44 -2.35
CA ILE A 66 -21.89 -15.16 -2.05
C ILE A 66 -23.27 -15.47 -1.49
N LYS A 67 -23.56 -14.98 -0.29
CA LYS A 67 -24.83 -15.24 0.43
C LYS A 67 -25.37 -13.95 1.03
N PRO A 68 -26.68 -13.87 1.29
CA PRO A 68 -27.25 -12.72 2.00
C PRO A 68 -26.61 -12.53 3.38
N VAL A 69 -26.51 -11.28 3.82
CA VAL A 69 -26.01 -10.92 5.16
C VAL A 69 -26.77 -11.69 6.25
N GLY A 70 -26.01 -12.25 7.19
CA GLY A 70 -26.54 -13.03 8.30
C GLY A 70 -26.85 -14.50 7.96
N ALA A 71 -26.51 -14.95 6.76
CA ALA A 71 -26.62 -16.37 6.42
C ALA A 71 -25.66 -17.22 7.26
N MET A 72 -26.04 -18.45 7.53
CA MET A 72 -25.13 -19.44 8.11
C MET A 72 -24.08 -19.88 7.07
N GLU A 73 -22.99 -20.47 7.53
CA GLU A 73 -21.96 -21.03 6.63
C GLU A 73 -22.62 -21.93 5.56
N PRO A 74 -22.38 -21.63 4.27
CA PRO A 74 -22.99 -22.37 3.18
C PRO A 74 -22.46 -23.81 3.12
N LYS A 75 -23.37 -24.78 3.09
CA LYS A 75 -23.01 -26.20 2.90
C LYS A 75 -22.40 -26.43 1.52
N THR A 76 -22.95 -25.79 0.50
CA THR A 76 -22.50 -25.86 -0.89
C THR A 76 -21.88 -24.51 -1.26
N MET A 77 -20.66 -24.54 -1.79
CA MET A 77 -19.97 -23.36 -2.31
C MET A 77 -20.38 -23.10 -3.76
N ASP A 78 -20.27 -21.82 -4.18
CA ASP A 78 -20.69 -21.39 -5.52
C ASP A 78 -19.60 -21.68 -6.58
N GLY A 79 -18.34 -21.90 -6.15
CA GLY A 79 -17.23 -22.19 -7.06
C GLY A 79 -15.85 -22.01 -6.42
N LYS A 80 -14.85 -21.77 -7.27
CA LYS A 80 -13.47 -21.49 -6.86
C LYS A 80 -13.13 -20.03 -7.10
N ILE A 81 -12.33 -19.45 -6.20
CA ILE A 81 -11.77 -18.12 -6.29
C ILE A 81 -10.26 -18.18 -6.09
N LEU A 82 -9.50 -17.42 -6.87
CA LEU A 82 -8.05 -17.33 -6.69
C LEU A 82 -7.69 -16.23 -5.68
N VAL A 83 -7.30 -16.64 -4.47
CA VAL A 83 -6.81 -15.72 -3.42
C VAL A 83 -5.33 -15.39 -3.72
N PRO A 84 -4.89 -14.11 -3.62
CA PRO A 84 -5.57 -12.99 -2.98
C PRO A 84 -6.16 -11.97 -3.98
N PHE A 85 -6.88 -12.39 -4.97
CA PHE A 85 -7.52 -11.46 -5.90
C PHE A 85 -8.98 -11.22 -5.50
N ALA A 86 -9.35 -9.93 -5.40
CA ALA A 86 -10.70 -9.52 -5.00
C ALA A 86 -11.76 -10.13 -5.91
N VAL A 87 -12.93 -10.46 -5.36
CA VAL A 87 -14.01 -11.19 -6.06
C VAL A 87 -14.48 -10.48 -7.33
N GLU A 88 -14.35 -9.15 -7.41
CA GLU A 88 -14.69 -8.34 -8.58
C GLU A 88 -13.63 -8.42 -9.69
N SER A 89 -12.41 -8.84 -9.38
CA SER A 89 -11.29 -8.84 -10.32
C SER A 89 -11.36 -9.99 -11.33
N SER A 90 -10.75 -9.77 -12.51
CA SER A 90 -10.57 -10.81 -13.53
C SER A 90 -9.74 -11.98 -13.01
N LEU A 91 -8.65 -11.69 -12.28
CA LEU A 91 -7.73 -12.71 -11.75
C LEU A 91 -8.33 -13.54 -10.61
N SER A 92 -9.40 -13.10 -9.98
CA SER A 92 -10.13 -13.95 -9.03
C SER A 92 -10.72 -15.21 -9.68
N GLY A 93 -11.00 -15.15 -10.99
CA GLY A 93 -11.75 -16.18 -11.72
C GLY A 93 -13.27 -16.10 -11.50
N VAL A 94 -13.76 -15.04 -10.82
CA VAL A 94 -15.17 -14.86 -10.43
C VAL A 94 -15.79 -13.63 -11.11
N GLN A 95 -15.20 -12.46 -10.91
CA GLN A 95 -15.63 -11.17 -11.47
C GLN A 95 -17.09 -10.83 -11.15
N LYS A 96 -17.48 -10.92 -9.86
CA LYS A 96 -18.81 -10.56 -9.36
C LYS A 96 -18.72 -9.47 -8.33
N GLY A 97 -19.55 -8.42 -8.43
CA GLY A 97 -19.68 -7.40 -7.40
C GLY A 97 -20.49 -7.87 -6.20
N LEU A 98 -20.22 -7.29 -5.04
CA LEU A 98 -21.02 -7.42 -3.83
C LEU A 98 -21.81 -6.14 -3.60
N THR A 99 -22.83 -6.23 -2.76
CA THR A 99 -23.63 -5.10 -2.24
C THR A 99 -23.63 -5.14 -0.72
N GLU A 100 -24.17 -4.09 -0.10
CA GLU A 100 -24.37 -4.06 1.36
C GLU A 100 -25.34 -5.14 1.90
N LYS A 101 -25.91 -5.95 1.01
CA LYS A 101 -26.82 -7.08 1.36
C LYS A 101 -26.14 -8.43 1.29
N ASP A 102 -24.88 -8.47 0.86
CA ASP A 102 -24.16 -9.70 0.57
C ASP A 102 -23.01 -9.92 1.57
N GLU A 103 -22.70 -11.18 1.83
CA GLU A 103 -21.50 -11.64 2.50
C GLU A 103 -20.75 -12.60 1.59
N LEU A 104 -19.42 -12.46 1.55
CA LEU A 104 -18.51 -13.33 0.82
C LEU A 104 -17.90 -14.35 1.78
N TRP A 105 -18.13 -15.61 1.48
CA TRP A 105 -17.60 -16.73 2.23
C TRP A 105 -16.47 -17.39 1.46
N TYR A 106 -15.35 -17.59 2.14
CA TYR A 106 -14.20 -18.35 1.66
C TYR A 106 -14.04 -19.62 2.48
N ARG A 107 -13.60 -20.71 1.83
CA ARG A 107 -13.26 -21.95 2.52
C ARG A 107 -12.05 -22.62 1.88
N ARG A 108 -11.14 -23.10 2.74
CA ARG A 108 -9.97 -23.85 2.35
C ARG A 108 -9.58 -24.86 3.42
N THR A 109 -8.90 -25.95 3.04
CA THR A 109 -8.12 -26.79 3.95
C THR A 109 -6.64 -26.46 3.86
N PHE A 110 -5.92 -26.68 4.97
CA PHE A 110 -4.48 -26.54 5.03
C PHE A 110 -3.87 -27.51 6.03
N SER A 111 -2.57 -27.79 5.90
CA SER A 111 -1.81 -28.61 6.82
C SER A 111 -0.75 -27.78 7.56
N VAL A 112 -0.59 -28.02 8.85
CA VAL A 112 0.52 -27.47 9.62
C VAL A 112 1.71 -28.41 9.51
N PRO A 113 2.90 -27.92 9.09
CA PRO A 113 4.09 -28.75 8.98
C PRO A 113 4.43 -29.47 10.29
N ALA A 114 4.74 -30.76 10.23
CA ALA A 114 5.06 -31.57 11.41
C ALA A 114 6.28 -31.03 12.20
N ALA A 115 7.18 -30.35 11.49
CA ALA A 115 8.36 -29.69 12.11
C ALA A 115 7.99 -28.55 13.08
N TRP A 116 6.76 -28.03 13.00
CA TRP A 116 6.28 -26.93 13.88
C TRP A 116 5.65 -27.44 15.19
N LYS A 117 5.74 -28.73 15.44
CA LYS A 117 5.21 -29.32 16.69
C LYS A 117 5.78 -28.62 17.93
N GLY A 118 4.91 -28.09 18.78
CA GLY A 118 5.28 -27.35 20.00
C GLY A 118 5.46 -25.85 19.82
N SER A 119 5.38 -25.34 18.59
CA SER A 119 5.28 -23.90 18.31
C SER A 119 3.82 -23.44 18.32
N ASN A 120 3.60 -22.16 18.60
CA ASN A 120 2.35 -21.51 18.25
C ASN A 120 2.32 -21.27 16.73
N VAL A 121 1.12 -21.24 16.16
CA VAL A 121 0.92 -21.00 14.72
C VAL A 121 0.11 -19.72 14.55
N LEU A 122 0.71 -18.73 13.91
CA LEU A 122 0.04 -17.50 13.54
C LEU A 122 -0.55 -17.65 12.14
N LEU A 123 -1.82 -17.28 11.99
CA LEU A 123 -2.48 -17.08 10.71
C LEU A 123 -2.51 -15.57 10.43
N ASN A 124 -1.95 -15.19 9.29
CA ASN A 124 -1.75 -13.81 8.93
C ASN A 124 -2.51 -13.46 7.64
N PHE A 125 -3.09 -12.28 7.60
CA PHE A 125 -3.71 -11.68 6.43
C PHE A 125 -3.03 -10.34 6.14
N GLY A 126 -2.61 -10.11 4.90
CA GLY A 126 -2.05 -8.83 4.48
C GLY A 126 -3.11 -7.72 4.44
N ALA A 127 -4.29 -8.01 3.91
CA ALA A 127 -5.49 -7.17 4.00
C ALA A 127 -6.74 -7.94 3.57
N VAL A 128 -7.88 -7.58 4.17
CA VAL A 128 -9.22 -8.05 3.82
C VAL A 128 -10.19 -6.88 3.88
N ASP A 129 -10.82 -6.51 2.79
CA ASP A 129 -11.79 -5.41 2.74
C ASP A 129 -13.21 -5.96 2.90
N TRP A 130 -13.95 -5.57 3.88
CA TRP A 130 -13.65 -4.65 4.99
C TRP A 130 -13.70 -5.33 6.37
N LYS A 131 -14.80 -6.04 6.69
CA LYS A 131 -15.00 -6.77 7.95
C LYS A 131 -14.85 -8.26 7.73
N ALA A 132 -13.94 -8.89 8.44
CA ALA A 132 -13.65 -10.32 8.35
C ALA A 132 -13.90 -11.02 9.67
N ASP A 133 -14.59 -12.18 9.62
CA ASP A 133 -14.63 -13.14 10.70
C ASP A 133 -13.92 -14.41 10.23
N VAL A 134 -12.98 -14.90 11.04
CA VAL A 134 -12.11 -16.03 10.70
C VAL A 134 -12.39 -17.20 11.60
N PHE A 135 -12.73 -18.34 10.99
CA PHE A 135 -13.03 -19.58 11.70
C PHE A 135 -11.99 -20.66 11.38
N VAL A 136 -11.49 -21.32 12.39
CA VAL A 136 -10.62 -22.48 12.25
C VAL A 136 -11.29 -23.70 12.87
N ASN A 137 -11.50 -24.75 12.07
CA ASN A 137 -12.20 -25.97 12.50
C ASN A 137 -13.56 -25.68 13.15
N ASP A 138 -14.34 -24.80 12.50
CA ASP A 138 -15.68 -24.37 12.89
C ASP A 138 -15.76 -23.49 14.15
N ILE A 139 -14.61 -23.06 14.70
CA ILE A 139 -14.55 -22.19 15.88
C ILE A 139 -14.09 -20.80 15.43
N LEU A 140 -14.76 -19.75 15.88
CA LEU A 140 -14.36 -18.36 15.62
C LEU A 140 -13.01 -18.09 16.30
N ALA A 141 -11.98 -17.92 15.49
CA ALA A 141 -10.62 -17.61 15.95
C ALA A 141 -10.41 -16.10 16.19
N GLY A 142 -11.11 -15.26 15.45
CA GLY A 142 -11.08 -13.80 15.60
C GLY A 142 -11.82 -13.06 14.52
N SER A 143 -11.94 -11.75 14.72
CA SER A 143 -12.56 -10.82 13.78
C SER A 143 -11.66 -9.60 13.56
N HIS A 144 -11.77 -8.98 12.39
CA HIS A 144 -11.04 -7.77 12.03
C HIS A 144 -11.94 -6.81 11.26
N THR A 145 -11.70 -5.50 11.44
CA THR A 145 -12.26 -4.44 10.60
C THR A 145 -11.14 -3.52 10.15
N GLY A 146 -11.16 -3.12 8.88
CA GLY A 146 -10.14 -2.29 8.24
C GLY A 146 -9.68 -2.92 6.93
N GLY A 147 -9.95 -2.23 5.80
CA GLY A 147 -9.75 -2.79 4.46
C GLY A 147 -8.30 -2.79 3.98
N PHE A 148 -7.38 -2.09 4.67
CA PHE A 148 -6.06 -1.77 4.13
C PHE A 148 -4.89 -2.23 5.01
N THR A 149 -5.15 -2.80 6.17
CA THR A 149 -4.11 -3.12 7.15
C THR A 149 -4.04 -4.62 7.46
N PRO A 150 -2.83 -5.14 7.75
CA PRO A 150 -2.65 -6.54 8.10
C PRO A 150 -3.15 -6.86 9.50
N PHE A 151 -3.53 -8.12 9.69
CA PHE A 151 -3.81 -8.66 11.01
C PHE A 151 -3.34 -10.10 11.15
N SER A 152 -3.11 -10.53 12.39
CA SER A 152 -2.62 -11.86 12.75
C SER A 152 -3.46 -12.47 13.86
N LEU A 153 -3.69 -13.76 13.79
CA LEU A 153 -4.43 -14.53 14.78
C LEU A 153 -3.59 -15.73 15.24
N ASP A 154 -3.44 -15.93 16.54
CA ASP A 154 -2.90 -17.20 17.06
C ASP A 154 -3.98 -18.28 16.95
N ILE A 155 -3.81 -19.17 15.99
CA ILE A 155 -4.75 -20.25 15.71
C ILE A 155 -4.43 -21.55 16.45
N THR A 156 -3.35 -21.58 17.23
CA THR A 156 -2.88 -22.77 17.98
C THR A 156 -3.99 -23.47 18.79
N PRO A 157 -4.86 -22.73 19.54
CA PRO A 157 -5.90 -23.35 20.35
C PRO A 157 -6.99 -24.07 19.53
N TYR A 158 -7.11 -23.73 18.26
CA TYR A 158 -8.18 -24.23 17.38
C TYR A 158 -7.71 -25.35 16.46
N LEU A 159 -6.42 -25.71 16.45
CA LEU A 159 -5.86 -26.72 15.58
C LEU A 159 -6.20 -28.14 16.07
N LYS A 160 -6.58 -29.00 15.13
CA LYS A 160 -6.66 -30.45 15.37
C LYS A 160 -5.25 -31.03 15.52
N ALA A 161 -5.09 -31.99 16.39
CA ALA A 161 -3.80 -32.62 16.65
C ALA A 161 -3.21 -33.37 15.44
N LYS A 162 -4.04 -33.78 14.49
CA LYS A 162 -3.64 -34.49 13.26
C LYS A 162 -4.62 -34.16 12.12
N GLY A 163 -4.12 -34.30 10.88
CA GLY A 163 -4.91 -34.12 9.66
C GLY A 163 -5.03 -32.67 9.20
N GLU A 164 -5.85 -32.47 8.20
CA GLU A 164 -6.11 -31.16 7.64
C GLU A 164 -6.95 -30.27 8.56
N GLN A 165 -6.63 -29.00 8.54
CA GLN A 165 -7.34 -27.94 9.24
C GLN A 165 -8.34 -27.29 8.26
N LYS A 166 -9.53 -26.97 8.70
CA LYS A 166 -10.51 -26.21 7.93
C LYS A 166 -10.37 -24.73 8.27
N LEU A 167 -10.21 -23.89 7.27
CA LEU A 167 -10.22 -22.43 7.39
C LEU A 167 -11.44 -21.89 6.65
N VAL A 168 -12.23 -21.07 7.33
CA VAL A 168 -13.35 -20.33 6.75
C VAL A 168 -13.19 -18.86 7.07
N VAL A 169 -13.38 -17.99 6.08
CA VAL A 169 -13.40 -16.55 6.26
C VAL A 169 -14.72 -16.01 5.74
N ARG A 170 -15.45 -15.29 6.58
CA ARG A 170 -16.66 -14.57 6.22
C ARG A 170 -16.34 -13.10 6.12
N VAL A 171 -16.68 -12.47 5.02
CA VAL A 171 -16.39 -11.06 4.77
C VAL A 171 -17.67 -10.30 4.45
N PHE A 172 -17.81 -9.13 5.07
CA PHE A 172 -18.81 -8.12 4.73
C PHE A 172 -18.10 -6.85 4.27
N ASP A 173 -18.52 -6.34 3.12
CA ASP A 173 -18.08 -5.05 2.60
C ASP A 173 -19.25 -4.31 1.94
N GLY A 174 -19.64 -3.18 2.52
CA GLY A 174 -20.65 -2.30 1.95
C GLY A 174 -20.11 -1.35 0.89
N THR A 175 -18.81 -1.40 0.57
CA THR A 175 -18.09 -0.53 -0.36
C THR A 175 -18.32 0.96 -0.03
N ASP A 176 -19.23 1.65 -0.75
CA ASP A 176 -19.57 3.07 -0.55
C ASP A 176 -20.80 3.30 0.34
N LYS A 177 -21.33 2.24 0.98
CA LYS A 177 -22.41 2.30 1.96
C LYS A 177 -21.86 2.14 3.38
N GLY A 178 -21.76 3.24 4.10
CA GLY A 178 -21.21 3.26 5.45
C GLY A 178 -20.11 4.30 5.63
N TYR A 179 -19.40 4.17 6.74
CA TYR A 179 -18.37 5.13 7.14
C TYR A 179 -16.93 4.61 6.95
N GLN A 180 -16.77 3.37 6.48
CA GLN A 180 -15.44 2.80 6.31
C GLN A 180 -14.60 3.58 5.31
N PRO A 181 -13.27 3.69 5.56
CA PRO A 181 -12.32 4.13 4.57
C PRO A 181 -12.37 3.19 3.35
N ARG A 182 -12.55 3.76 2.17
CA ARG A 182 -12.73 3.01 0.92
C ARG A 182 -11.88 3.52 -0.25
N GLY A 183 -11.26 4.67 -0.08
CA GLY A 183 -10.57 5.34 -1.19
C GLY A 183 -11.55 5.70 -2.31
N LYS A 184 -11.19 5.34 -3.55
CA LYS A 184 -11.99 5.62 -4.74
C LYS A 184 -12.98 4.52 -5.15
N GLN A 185 -13.19 3.53 -4.31
CA GLN A 185 -14.14 2.43 -4.57
C GLN A 185 -15.60 2.92 -4.53
N VAL A 186 -16.39 2.53 -5.53
CA VAL A 186 -17.85 2.77 -5.57
C VAL A 186 -18.57 1.58 -6.21
N LEU A 187 -19.83 1.33 -5.80
CA LEU A 187 -20.67 0.28 -6.39
C LEU A 187 -20.99 0.56 -7.87
N ASN A 188 -21.02 1.83 -8.29
CA ASN A 188 -21.29 2.24 -9.67
C ASN A 188 -20.12 3.07 -10.22
N PRO A 189 -19.06 2.45 -10.75
CA PRO A 189 -17.86 3.12 -11.24
C PRO A 189 -18.16 4.18 -12.32
N ASN A 190 -17.59 5.36 -12.12
CA ASN A 190 -17.73 6.49 -13.05
C ASN A 190 -16.73 7.61 -12.74
N GLY A 191 -16.35 8.41 -13.73
CA GLY A 191 -15.46 9.55 -13.56
C GLY A 191 -14.15 9.15 -12.89
N ILE A 192 -13.91 9.70 -11.70
CA ILE A 192 -12.72 9.45 -10.87
C ILE A 192 -12.92 8.32 -9.84
N TRP A 193 -14.03 7.58 -9.91
CA TRP A 193 -14.40 6.51 -8.97
C TRP A 193 -14.43 5.18 -9.70
N TYR A 194 -13.90 4.12 -9.07
CA TYR A 194 -13.54 2.88 -9.73
C TYR A 194 -14.22 1.65 -9.12
N THR A 195 -14.05 0.51 -9.79
CA THR A 195 -14.60 -0.80 -9.41
C THR A 195 -14.27 -1.16 -7.96
N PRO A 196 -15.24 -1.70 -7.18
CA PRO A 196 -15.01 -2.10 -5.79
C PRO A 196 -13.96 -3.19 -5.66
N VAL A 197 -13.43 -3.32 -4.44
CA VAL A 197 -12.50 -4.38 -4.04
C VAL A 197 -13.00 -4.96 -2.74
N SER A 198 -13.58 -6.15 -2.78
CA SER A 198 -14.14 -6.80 -1.60
C SER A 198 -13.43 -8.11 -1.30
N GLY A 199 -13.27 -8.41 0.00
CA GLY A 199 -12.67 -9.65 0.45
C GLY A 199 -11.16 -9.63 0.58
N ILE A 200 -10.55 -10.82 0.49
CA ILE A 200 -9.11 -11.00 0.64
C ILE A 200 -8.42 -10.46 -0.62
N TRP A 201 -7.59 -9.42 -0.46
CA TRP A 201 -6.85 -8.83 -1.58
C TRP A 201 -5.33 -8.74 -1.39
N GLN A 202 -4.81 -9.23 -0.24
CA GLN A 202 -3.38 -9.43 -0.01
C GLN A 202 -3.12 -10.85 0.51
N THR A 203 -1.86 -11.27 0.45
CA THR A 203 -1.39 -12.62 0.82
C THR A 203 -1.93 -13.09 2.18
N VAL A 204 -2.32 -14.36 2.21
CA VAL A 204 -2.66 -15.11 3.43
C VAL A 204 -1.57 -16.14 3.68
N TRP A 205 -1.05 -16.22 4.93
CA TRP A 205 0.00 -17.18 5.27
C TRP A 205 -0.05 -17.62 6.72
N ILE A 206 0.58 -18.75 7.00
CA ILE A 206 0.83 -19.21 8.37
C ILE A 206 2.33 -19.28 8.66
N GLU A 207 2.71 -19.04 9.90
CA GLU A 207 4.09 -19.13 10.37
C GLU A 207 4.17 -19.65 11.79
N PRO A 208 5.22 -20.44 12.15
CA PRO A 208 5.44 -20.89 13.51
C PRO A 208 6.11 -19.81 14.31
N VAL A 209 5.72 -19.67 15.56
CA VAL A 209 6.37 -18.77 16.53
C VAL A 209 6.55 -19.48 17.87
N ALA A 210 7.55 -19.07 18.65
CA ALA A 210 7.66 -19.48 20.04
C ALA A 210 6.45 -18.93 20.84
N LYS A 211 6.19 -19.50 22.01
CA LYS A 211 5.13 -18.99 22.90
C LYS A 211 5.33 -17.50 23.19
N SER A 212 6.55 -17.11 23.60
CA SER A 212 6.95 -15.71 23.64
C SER A 212 7.64 -15.38 22.31
N HIS A 213 7.15 -14.39 21.56
CA HIS A 213 7.64 -14.09 20.23
C HIS A 213 7.56 -12.60 19.90
N ILE A 214 8.37 -12.19 18.92
CA ILE A 214 8.38 -10.83 18.38
C ILE A 214 7.10 -10.63 17.55
N SER A 215 6.32 -9.58 17.89
CA SER A 215 5.07 -9.23 17.20
C SER A 215 5.16 -7.95 16.36
N GLY A 216 6.19 -7.12 16.56
CA GLY A 216 6.36 -5.88 15.80
C GLY A 216 7.71 -5.24 15.98
N ILE A 217 8.12 -4.46 14.99
CA ILE A 217 9.36 -3.68 14.99
C ILE A 217 9.04 -2.27 14.52
N LYS A 218 9.50 -1.26 15.28
CA LYS A 218 9.45 0.14 14.91
C LYS A 218 10.86 0.70 14.94
N ALA A 219 11.38 1.14 13.79
CA ALA A 219 12.72 1.70 13.65
C ALA A 219 12.64 3.15 13.16
N ILE A 220 13.04 4.09 14.00
CA ILE A 220 12.99 5.53 13.72
C ILE A 220 14.40 6.11 13.71
N PRO A 221 14.91 6.59 12.56
CA PRO A 221 16.20 7.23 12.47
C PRO A 221 16.19 8.63 13.11
N ASN A 222 17.29 8.98 13.74
CA ASN A 222 17.58 10.33 14.24
C ASN A 222 18.99 10.72 13.77
N LEU A 223 19.05 11.48 12.67
CA LEU A 223 20.31 11.88 12.07
C LEU A 223 21.10 12.85 12.96
N ASP A 224 20.42 13.77 13.65
CA ASP A 224 21.09 14.76 14.52
C ASP A 224 21.82 14.10 15.68
N GLN A 225 21.27 12.99 16.20
CA GLN A 225 21.89 12.18 17.25
C GLN A 225 22.67 10.97 16.71
N LYS A 226 22.73 10.79 15.39
CA LYS A 226 23.39 9.67 14.71
C LYS A 226 23.00 8.31 15.28
N ASN A 227 21.70 8.09 15.54
CA ASN A 227 21.19 6.82 16.05
C ASN A 227 19.88 6.42 15.36
N ILE A 228 19.54 5.15 15.50
CA ILE A 228 18.23 4.61 15.16
C ILE A 228 17.60 4.12 16.46
N ALA A 229 16.42 4.63 16.78
CA ALA A 229 15.63 4.17 17.90
C ALA A 229 14.77 2.99 17.43
N VAL A 230 15.04 1.78 17.95
CA VAL A 230 14.29 0.57 17.61
C VAL A 230 13.47 0.13 18.81
N THR A 231 12.16 0.03 18.62
CA THR A 231 11.24 -0.54 19.60
C THR A 231 10.75 -1.88 19.08
N VAL A 232 10.93 -2.94 19.87
CA VAL A 232 10.50 -4.29 19.51
C VAL A 232 9.33 -4.68 20.39
N ALA A 233 8.17 -4.86 19.80
CA ALA A 233 7.02 -5.43 20.48
C ALA A 233 7.15 -6.97 20.50
N ALA A 234 6.78 -7.57 21.63
CA ALA A 234 6.78 -9.02 21.76
C ALA A 234 5.59 -9.47 22.61
N GLU A 235 5.03 -10.61 22.27
CA GLU A 235 3.87 -11.20 22.93
C GLU A 235 4.30 -12.25 23.97
N ASN A 236 3.47 -12.40 25.00
CA ASN A 236 3.63 -13.43 26.06
C ASN A 236 5.02 -13.43 26.74
N CYS A 237 5.65 -12.29 26.83
CA CYS A 237 6.94 -12.14 27.49
C CYS A 237 6.86 -12.39 28.99
N THR A 238 7.94 -12.93 29.55
CA THR A 238 8.12 -13.15 30.99
C THR A 238 9.13 -12.15 31.55
N THR A 239 9.15 -12.00 32.85
CA THR A 239 10.15 -11.16 33.56
C THR A 239 11.56 -11.67 33.24
N GLY A 240 12.41 -10.79 32.72
CA GLY A 240 13.79 -11.12 32.33
C GLY A 240 13.98 -11.49 30.86
N ASP A 241 12.90 -11.52 30.05
CA ASP A 241 13.03 -11.60 28.59
C ASP A 241 13.66 -10.31 28.05
N LEU A 242 14.60 -10.46 27.13
CA LEU A 242 15.34 -9.35 26.53
C LEU A 242 15.27 -9.43 25.01
N VAL A 243 15.21 -8.28 24.37
CA VAL A 243 15.40 -8.16 22.93
C VAL A 243 16.81 -7.71 22.64
N GLU A 244 17.46 -8.33 21.67
CA GLU A 244 18.75 -7.93 21.10
C GLU A 244 18.52 -7.47 19.68
N VAL A 245 19.00 -6.27 19.33
CA VAL A 245 18.94 -5.70 17.99
C VAL A 245 20.37 -5.48 17.49
N LYS A 246 20.65 -5.94 16.28
CA LYS A 246 21.91 -5.72 15.57
C LYS A 246 21.66 -5.02 14.24
N ILE A 247 22.42 -3.98 13.94
CA ILE A 247 22.44 -3.30 12.65
C ILE A 247 23.73 -3.67 11.93
N LEU A 248 23.60 -4.10 10.66
CA LEU A 248 24.72 -4.56 9.86
C LEU A 248 24.83 -3.77 8.56
N ASP A 249 26.04 -3.51 8.14
CA ASP A 249 26.39 -2.99 6.82
C ASP A 249 27.02 -4.12 6.01
N LYS A 250 26.24 -4.73 5.09
CA LYS A 250 26.68 -5.86 4.26
C LYS A 250 27.30 -6.99 5.11
N GLY A 251 26.59 -7.37 6.18
CA GLY A 251 27.02 -8.44 7.09
C GLY A 251 28.01 -8.01 8.18
N LYS A 252 28.57 -6.79 8.13
CA LYS A 252 29.44 -6.26 9.18
C LYS A 252 28.62 -5.56 10.25
N LEU A 253 28.77 -5.97 11.51
CA LEU A 253 28.12 -5.33 12.65
C LEU A 253 28.57 -3.87 12.78
N VAL A 254 27.62 -2.94 12.79
CA VAL A 254 27.88 -1.49 12.96
C VAL A 254 27.28 -0.93 14.25
N ALA A 255 26.21 -1.53 14.76
CA ALA A 255 25.62 -1.17 16.05
C ALA A 255 24.85 -2.35 16.64
N SER A 256 24.79 -2.43 17.97
CA SER A 256 23.93 -3.38 18.67
C SER A 256 23.44 -2.82 20.00
N ALA A 257 22.26 -3.25 20.44
CA ALA A 257 21.70 -2.91 21.74
C ALA A 257 20.85 -4.07 22.25
N THR A 258 20.76 -4.17 23.58
CA THR A 258 19.92 -5.15 24.29
C THR A 258 19.09 -4.42 25.33
N GLY A 259 17.82 -4.79 25.48
CA GLY A 259 16.94 -4.20 26.48
C GLY A 259 15.60 -4.91 26.57
N LEU A 260 14.65 -4.29 27.26
CA LEU A 260 13.32 -4.88 27.47
C LEU A 260 12.44 -4.74 26.21
N PRO A 261 11.58 -5.75 25.90
CA PRO A 261 10.53 -5.60 24.91
C PRO A 261 9.67 -4.36 25.21
N GLY A 262 9.24 -3.67 24.14
CA GLY A 262 8.45 -2.45 24.24
C GLY A 262 9.23 -1.17 24.56
N SER A 263 10.48 -1.27 24.99
CA SER A 263 11.34 -0.11 25.30
C SER A 263 12.17 0.30 24.07
N PRO A 264 12.33 1.61 23.78
CA PRO A 264 13.15 2.06 22.68
C PRO A 264 14.64 1.82 22.94
N LEU A 265 15.31 1.08 22.05
CA LEU A 265 16.74 0.86 22.04
C LEU A 265 17.42 1.86 21.09
N ARG A 266 18.43 2.56 21.55
CA ARG A 266 19.20 3.52 20.72
C ARG A 266 20.45 2.84 20.18
N LEU A 267 20.50 2.65 18.86
CA LEU A 267 21.63 2.08 18.15
C LEU A 267 22.42 3.20 17.47
N CYS A 268 23.55 3.58 18.04
CA CYS A 268 24.40 4.67 17.54
C CYS A 268 25.27 4.19 16.37
N ILE A 269 25.28 4.95 15.27
CA ILE A 269 26.11 4.73 14.08
C ILE A 269 26.97 5.98 13.88
N ALA A 270 28.25 5.90 14.18
CA ALA A 270 29.15 7.06 14.22
C ALA A 270 29.21 7.80 12.88
N GLU A 271 29.31 7.06 11.79
CA GLU A 271 29.35 7.58 10.41
C GLU A 271 28.25 6.91 9.58
N PRO A 272 27.00 7.38 9.68
CA PRO A 272 25.90 6.73 9.01
C PRO A 272 25.94 6.99 7.50
N LYS A 273 25.73 5.92 6.72
CA LYS A 273 25.37 6.02 5.30
C LYS A 273 23.92 6.47 5.20
N LEU A 274 23.71 7.60 4.52
CA LEU A 274 22.38 8.20 4.44
C LEU A 274 21.58 7.60 3.29
N TRP A 275 20.30 7.39 3.53
CA TRP A 275 19.33 7.03 2.50
C TRP A 275 18.85 8.29 1.77
N SER A 276 18.81 8.23 0.44
CA SER A 276 18.20 9.23 -0.44
C SER A 276 17.76 8.57 -1.75
N PRO A 277 16.97 9.26 -2.60
CA PRO A 277 16.60 8.73 -3.93
C PRO A 277 17.79 8.33 -4.80
N ASP A 278 18.89 9.07 -4.72
CA ASP A 278 20.11 8.80 -5.50
C ASP A 278 21.04 7.77 -4.84
N SER A 279 20.85 7.51 -3.54
CA SER A 279 21.65 6.56 -2.76
C SER A 279 20.78 5.86 -1.72
N PRO A 280 19.91 4.92 -2.13
CA PRO A 280 18.93 4.29 -1.24
C PRO A 280 19.58 3.18 -0.38
N PHE A 281 20.51 3.59 0.49
CA PHE A 281 21.25 2.64 1.32
C PHE A 281 20.39 2.11 2.46
N LEU A 282 20.27 0.79 2.53
CA LEU A 282 19.61 0.07 3.62
C LEU A 282 20.63 -0.70 4.45
N TYR A 283 20.49 -0.62 5.77
CA TYR A 283 21.19 -1.49 6.70
C TYR A 283 20.35 -2.73 6.94
N ASP A 284 20.98 -3.90 6.97
CA ASP A 284 20.34 -5.11 7.49
C ASP A 284 20.14 -4.99 9.00
N MET A 285 19.07 -5.58 9.52
CA MET A 285 18.77 -5.59 10.95
C MET A 285 18.36 -6.99 11.39
N GLU A 286 19.05 -7.52 12.39
CA GLU A 286 18.68 -8.77 13.06
C GLU A 286 18.05 -8.46 14.42
N VAL A 287 16.90 -9.04 14.69
CA VAL A 287 16.18 -8.86 15.96
C VAL A 287 15.92 -10.22 16.58
N SER A 288 16.36 -10.39 17.82
CA SER A 288 16.22 -11.65 18.58
C SER A 288 15.52 -11.40 19.91
N LEU A 289 14.60 -12.27 20.28
CA LEU A 289 14.02 -12.36 21.62
C LEU A 289 14.78 -13.44 22.40
N ARG A 290 15.28 -13.10 23.58
CA ARG A 290 16.12 -13.96 24.41
C ARG A 290 15.46 -14.21 25.75
N GLN A 291 15.46 -15.47 26.20
CA GLN A 291 15.00 -15.91 27.50
C GLN A 291 16.07 -16.78 28.17
N GLY A 292 16.47 -16.44 29.39
CA GLY A 292 17.53 -17.15 30.10
C GLY A 292 18.85 -17.24 29.32
N GLY A 293 19.20 -16.21 28.53
CA GLY A 293 20.40 -16.14 27.70
C GLY A 293 20.29 -16.87 26.35
N LYS A 294 19.22 -17.62 26.08
CA LYS A 294 19.00 -18.32 24.82
C LYS A 294 18.08 -17.54 23.89
N THR A 295 18.38 -17.49 22.60
CA THR A 295 17.46 -16.98 21.60
C THR A 295 16.28 -17.93 21.43
N ILE A 296 15.07 -17.43 21.64
CA ILE A 296 13.82 -18.20 21.51
C ILE A 296 13.01 -17.80 20.27
N ASP A 297 13.23 -16.58 19.76
CA ASP A 297 12.63 -16.12 18.52
C ASP A 297 13.59 -15.17 17.80
N LYS A 298 13.58 -15.20 16.48
CA LYS A 298 14.43 -14.34 15.63
C LYS A 298 13.67 -13.92 14.38
N VAL A 299 13.85 -12.65 14.00
CA VAL A 299 13.38 -12.11 12.71
C VAL A 299 14.47 -11.27 12.07
N ASP A 300 14.51 -11.28 10.74
CA ASP A 300 15.35 -10.41 9.94
C ASP A 300 14.54 -9.22 9.44
N SER A 301 15.18 -8.06 9.39
CA SER A 301 14.57 -6.78 9.02
C SER A 301 15.61 -5.89 8.34
N TYR A 302 15.23 -4.65 8.06
CA TYR A 302 16.13 -3.62 7.55
C TYR A 302 15.75 -2.25 8.11
N THR A 303 16.66 -1.31 7.98
CA THR A 303 16.46 0.10 8.39
C THR A 303 17.34 1.04 7.56
N ALA A 304 17.12 2.33 7.68
CA ALA A 304 17.95 3.33 7.02
C ALA A 304 18.15 4.57 7.89
N MET A 305 19.22 5.31 7.66
CA MET A 305 19.44 6.61 8.27
C MET A 305 19.00 7.71 7.30
N ARG A 306 18.00 8.49 7.68
CA ARG A 306 17.56 9.68 6.95
C ARG A 306 16.87 10.67 7.87
N LYS A 307 16.79 11.92 7.44
CA LYS A 307 16.03 12.99 8.10
C LYS A 307 15.20 13.72 7.06
N ILE A 308 13.90 13.84 7.28
CA ILE A 308 13.02 14.75 6.54
C ILE A 308 12.71 15.95 7.43
N GLY A 309 12.65 17.13 6.85
CA GLY A 309 12.39 18.35 7.61
C GLY A 309 12.07 19.53 6.70
N THR A 310 12.06 20.71 7.30
CA THR A 310 11.85 21.96 6.58
C THR A 310 12.91 22.98 7.01
N LYS A 311 13.32 23.84 6.08
CA LYS A 311 14.26 24.93 6.35
C LYS A 311 13.95 26.13 5.43
N ARG A 312 14.22 27.37 5.88
CA ARG A 312 14.08 28.54 5.02
C ARG A 312 15.24 28.64 4.06
N ASP A 313 14.96 29.01 2.81
CA ASP A 313 15.99 29.43 1.87
C ASP A 313 16.38 30.89 2.14
N LYS A 314 17.45 31.39 1.49
CA LYS A 314 17.92 32.77 1.63
C LYS A 314 16.87 33.83 1.24
N GLY A 315 15.81 33.43 0.54
CA GLY A 315 14.65 34.28 0.24
C GLY A 315 13.59 34.27 1.33
N GLY A 316 13.82 33.54 2.44
CA GLY A 316 12.88 33.41 3.56
C GLY A 316 11.74 32.43 3.29
N ILE A 317 11.74 31.68 2.18
CA ILE A 317 10.71 30.72 1.80
C ILE A 317 10.99 29.37 2.45
N LEU A 318 9.97 28.78 3.09
CA LEU A 318 10.10 27.47 3.74
C LEU A 318 10.12 26.35 2.68
N ARG A 319 11.19 25.53 2.71
CA ARG A 319 11.45 24.44 1.77
C ARG A 319 11.49 23.10 2.48
N MET A 320 11.11 22.02 1.78
CA MET A 320 11.37 20.66 2.26
C MET A 320 12.86 20.32 2.15
N THR A 321 13.35 19.58 3.13
CA THR A 321 14.73 19.09 3.14
C THR A 321 14.77 17.58 3.37
N LEU A 322 15.73 16.92 2.72
CA LEU A 322 16.12 15.54 3.01
C LEU A 322 17.59 15.56 3.45
N ASN A 323 17.88 15.01 4.64
CA ASN A 323 19.22 15.02 5.21
C ASN A 323 19.82 16.44 5.28
N ASP A 324 19.00 17.40 5.71
CA ASP A 324 19.30 18.83 5.84
C ASP A 324 19.60 19.57 4.52
N LYS A 325 19.43 18.91 3.37
CA LYS A 325 19.58 19.51 2.03
C LYS A 325 18.20 19.74 1.41
N PRO A 326 17.99 20.89 0.73
CA PRO A 326 16.75 21.14 0.02
C PRO A 326 16.53 20.10 -1.08
N LEU A 327 15.29 19.61 -1.18
CA LEU A 327 14.90 18.66 -2.20
C LEU A 327 13.49 18.97 -2.67
N PHE A 328 13.32 19.18 -3.98
CA PHE A 328 12.00 19.29 -4.59
C PHE A 328 11.40 17.90 -4.74
N HIS A 329 10.29 17.61 -4.04
CA HIS A 329 9.57 16.37 -4.19
C HIS A 329 8.74 16.41 -5.46
N PHE A 330 9.08 15.59 -6.44
CA PHE A 330 8.39 15.57 -7.72
C PHE A 330 8.08 14.14 -8.16
N GLY A 331 6.81 13.88 -8.38
CA GLY A 331 6.36 12.55 -8.78
C GLY A 331 4.93 12.50 -9.27
N PRO A 332 4.47 11.34 -9.73
CA PRO A 332 3.10 11.16 -10.14
C PRO A 332 2.17 10.82 -8.96
N LEU A 333 0.88 11.10 -9.17
CA LEU A 333 -0.21 10.54 -8.41
C LEU A 333 -0.39 9.09 -8.81
N ASP A 334 -0.40 8.17 -7.85
CA ASP A 334 -0.54 6.74 -8.12
C ASP A 334 -1.78 6.19 -7.43
N GLN A 335 -2.76 5.78 -8.23
CA GLN A 335 -4.01 5.17 -7.76
C GLN A 335 -3.80 3.73 -7.27
N GLY A 336 -2.76 3.04 -7.75
CA GLY A 336 -2.45 1.66 -7.38
C GLY A 336 -3.47 0.63 -7.88
N TRP A 337 -4.15 0.88 -9.00
CA TRP A 337 -5.14 -0.01 -9.58
C TRP A 337 -4.60 -0.79 -10.76
N TRP A 338 -5.08 -2.04 -10.90
CA TRP A 338 -4.71 -2.98 -11.95
C TRP A 338 -5.95 -3.44 -12.72
N PRO A 339 -5.93 -3.50 -14.07
CA PRO A 339 -7.14 -3.90 -14.82
C PRO A 339 -7.54 -5.35 -14.57
N ASP A 340 -6.60 -6.18 -14.19
CA ASP A 340 -6.77 -7.62 -13.99
C ASP A 340 -6.92 -8.03 -12.52
N GLY A 341 -6.24 -7.35 -11.60
CA GLY A 341 -6.24 -7.66 -10.17
C GLY A 341 -6.85 -6.58 -9.26
N LEU A 342 -7.28 -5.45 -9.80
CA LEU A 342 -7.80 -4.27 -9.08
C LEU A 342 -6.77 -3.74 -8.07
N PHE A 343 -6.94 -3.93 -6.78
CA PHE A 343 -5.95 -3.51 -5.78
C PHE A 343 -4.71 -4.39 -5.74
N THR A 344 -4.78 -5.60 -6.27
CA THR A 344 -3.70 -6.60 -6.20
C THR A 344 -2.95 -6.65 -7.52
N ALA A 345 -1.66 -6.31 -7.50
CA ALA A 345 -0.79 -6.52 -8.64
C ALA A 345 -0.71 -8.02 -8.98
N PRO A 346 -0.68 -8.40 -10.27
CA PRO A 346 -0.63 -9.81 -10.66
C PRO A 346 0.59 -10.57 -10.13
N THR A 347 1.74 -9.91 -10.06
CA THR A 347 3.02 -10.45 -9.58
C THR A 347 3.81 -9.39 -8.82
N ASP A 348 4.83 -9.79 -8.07
CA ASP A 348 5.78 -8.86 -7.43
C ASP A 348 6.58 -8.04 -8.46
N GLU A 349 6.88 -8.64 -9.62
CA GLU A 349 7.49 -7.93 -10.76
C GLU A 349 6.58 -6.78 -11.27
N ALA A 350 5.28 -7.02 -11.37
CA ALA A 350 4.31 -6.00 -11.74
C ALA A 350 4.26 -4.88 -10.67
N LEU A 351 4.24 -5.25 -9.40
CA LEU A 351 4.23 -4.30 -8.29
C LEU A 351 5.46 -3.37 -8.32
N LEU A 352 6.64 -3.90 -8.66
CA LEU A 352 7.88 -3.15 -8.81
C LEU A 352 7.91 -2.27 -10.08
N PHE A 353 7.21 -2.66 -11.13
CA PHE A 353 7.28 -2.01 -12.45
C PHE A 353 6.95 -0.51 -12.41
N ASP A 354 5.83 -0.13 -11.78
CA ASP A 354 5.38 1.27 -11.72
C ASP A 354 6.42 2.14 -10.97
N ILE A 355 7.08 1.60 -9.95
CA ILE A 355 8.16 2.26 -9.20
C ILE A 355 9.39 2.50 -10.09
N LEU A 356 9.85 1.46 -10.78
CA LEU A 356 11.01 1.56 -11.67
C LEU A 356 10.75 2.53 -12.82
N LYS A 357 9.56 2.49 -13.41
CA LYS A 357 9.18 3.40 -14.50
C LYS A 357 9.05 4.86 -14.03
N THR A 358 8.54 5.07 -12.84
CA THR A 358 8.53 6.42 -12.22
C THR A 358 9.94 6.97 -12.09
N LYS A 359 10.88 6.17 -11.61
CA LYS A 359 12.30 6.56 -11.48
C LYS A 359 12.97 6.76 -12.84
N GLU A 360 12.71 5.88 -13.81
CA GLU A 360 13.22 5.99 -15.20
C GLU A 360 12.81 7.30 -15.85
N LEU A 361 11.59 7.77 -15.59
CA LEU A 361 11.07 9.04 -16.06
C LEU A 361 11.63 10.27 -15.33
N GLY A 362 12.57 10.09 -14.41
CA GLY A 362 13.26 11.18 -13.70
C GLY A 362 12.51 11.78 -12.52
N TYR A 363 11.49 11.12 -12.02
CA TYR A 363 10.83 11.48 -10.78
C TYR A 363 11.61 10.92 -9.57
N ASN A 364 11.41 11.53 -8.41
CA ASN A 364 12.01 11.11 -7.14
C ASN A 364 10.99 10.72 -6.07
N MET A 365 9.70 10.80 -6.38
CA MET A 365 8.60 10.60 -5.43
C MET A 365 7.38 9.97 -6.12
N ILE A 366 6.54 9.30 -5.32
CA ILE A 366 5.18 8.88 -5.65
C ILE A 366 4.25 9.36 -4.55
N ARG A 367 3.12 9.99 -4.90
CA ARG A 367 2.01 10.15 -3.97
C ARG A 367 1.08 8.96 -4.12
N LYS A 368 1.03 8.09 -3.10
CA LYS A 368 0.09 6.97 -3.05
C LYS A 368 -1.28 7.49 -2.64
N HIS A 369 -2.16 7.58 -3.62
CA HIS A 369 -3.40 8.32 -3.53
C HIS A 369 -4.53 7.47 -2.96
N VAL A 370 -4.99 7.85 -1.78
CA VAL A 370 -6.13 7.28 -1.02
C VAL A 370 -6.22 5.74 -1.03
N LYS A 371 -5.06 5.09 -1.10
CA LYS A 371 -4.87 3.64 -1.05
C LYS A 371 -3.63 3.31 -0.20
N VAL A 372 -3.63 2.14 0.43
CA VAL A 372 -2.45 1.57 1.11
C VAL A 372 -2.03 0.31 0.37
N GLU A 373 -0.73 0.18 0.12
CA GLU A 373 -0.16 -0.94 -0.62
C GLU A 373 0.28 -2.10 0.30
N PRO A 374 0.53 -3.30 -0.25
CA PRO A 374 1.23 -4.34 0.48
C PRO A 374 2.60 -3.89 0.97
N ALA A 375 3.07 -4.41 2.10
CA ALA A 375 4.37 -4.05 2.67
C ALA A 375 5.55 -4.20 1.68
N ARG A 376 5.45 -5.11 0.71
CA ARG A 376 6.43 -5.29 -0.36
C ARG A 376 6.55 -4.08 -1.28
N TRP A 377 5.49 -3.33 -1.52
CA TRP A 377 5.55 -2.11 -2.33
C TRP A 377 6.41 -1.04 -1.65
N TYR A 378 6.23 -0.83 -0.35
CA TYR A 378 7.06 0.10 0.42
C TYR A 378 8.52 -0.36 0.48
N TYR A 379 8.77 -1.67 0.63
CA TYR A 379 10.11 -2.23 0.54
C TYR A 379 10.76 -1.95 -0.82
N HIS A 380 10.02 -2.06 -1.92
CA HIS A 380 10.53 -1.69 -3.23
C HIS A 380 10.86 -0.21 -3.32
N CYS A 381 10.01 0.69 -2.80
CA CYS A 381 10.30 2.12 -2.73
C CYS A 381 11.56 2.41 -1.88
N ASP A 382 11.69 1.73 -0.74
CA ASP A 382 12.84 1.86 0.15
C ASP A 382 14.14 1.45 -0.55
N ARG A 383 14.12 0.34 -1.27
CA ARG A 383 15.26 -0.23 -1.98
C ARG A 383 15.64 0.54 -3.25
N GLU A 384 14.66 0.98 -4.01
CA GLU A 384 14.86 1.68 -5.27
C GLU A 384 15.06 3.19 -5.10
N GLY A 385 14.78 3.74 -3.93
CA GLY A 385 14.97 5.16 -3.64
C GLY A 385 13.89 6.03 -4.25
N ILE A 386 12.63 5.76 -3.94
CA ILE A 386 11.48 6.62 -4.29
C ILE A 386 10.85 7.13 -3.00
N LEU A 387 10.74 8.45 -2.86
CA LEU A 387 9.98 9.06 -1.76
C LEU A 387 8.50 8.75 -1.89
N VAL A 388 7.82 8.59 -0.77
CA VAL A 388 6.38 8.31 -0.73
C VAL A 388 5.66 9.36 0.11
N TRP A 389 4.62 9.95 -0.47
CA TRP A 389 3.55 10.61 0.26
C TRP A 389 2.41 9.62 0.40
N GLN A 390 2.02 9.30 1.62
CA GLN A 390 1.00 8.31 1.91
C GLN A 390 -0.30 8.97 2.35
N ASP A 391 -1.33 8.80 1.53
CA ASP A 391 -2.68 9.25 1.86
C ASP A 391 -3.40 8.24 2.76
N MET A 392 -4.26 8.74 3.66
CA MET A 392 -5.33 7.96 4.27
C MET A 392 -6.41 7.69 3.21
N PRO A 393 -6.88 6.46 3.04
CA PRO A 393 -8.05 6.19 2.21
C PRO A 393 -9.27 6.99 2.69
N SER A 394 -9.91 7.70 1.77
CA SER A 394 -11.08 8.52 2.08
C SER A 394 -12.32 7.67 2.33
N GLY A 395 -13.26 8.20 3.08
CA GLY A 395 -14.56 7.58 3.37
C GLY A 395 -15.49 8.56 4.07
N ASP A 396 -16.75 8.18 4.25
CA ASP A 396 -17.78 9.01 4.93
C ASP A 396 -17.90 10.42 4.32
N MET A 397 -18.12 10.48 3.01
CA MET A 397 -18.12 11.69 2.17
C MET A 397 -19.23 12.69 2.55
N GLY A 398 -19.26 13.86 1.91
CA GLY A 398 -20.38 14.82 1.96
C GLY A 398 -20.07 16.17 2.56
N ASN A 399 -18.82 16.59 2.56
CA ASN A 399 -18.38 17.92 2.98
C ASN A 399 -18.66 18.97 1.88
N LYS A 400 -18.82 20.24 2.29
CA LYS A 400 -18.66 21.36 1.37
C LYS A 400 -17.16 21.52 1.10
N TRP A 401 -16.75 21.49 -0.18
CA TRP A 401 -15.36 21.61 -0.62
C TRP A 401 -15.06 23.00 -1.18
N GLU A 402 -13.95 23.61 -0.76
CA GLU A 402 -13.43 24.89 -1.25
C GLU A 402 -11.89 24.83 -1.34
N MET A 403 -11.34 24.59 -2.51
CA MET A 403 -9.90 24.31 -2.67
C MET A 403 -8.96 25.54 -2.68
N HIS A 404 -9.46 26.73 -3.01
CA HIS A 404 -8.64 27.93 -3.18
C HIS A 404 -8.98 29.03 -2.18
N THR A 405 -9.38 28.67 -0.97
CA THR A 405 -9.77 29.58 0.09
C THR A 405 -9.12 29.17 1.41
N TYR A 406 -8.46 30.13 2.10
CA TYR A 406 -8.01 29.89 3.47
C TYR A 406 -9.22 29.68 4.40
N ASN A 407 -9.19 28.63 5.22
CA ASN A 407 -10.28 28.27 6.12
C ASN A 407 -11.67 28.14 5.44
N GLY A 408 -11.67 27.83 4.13
CA GLY A 408 -12.89 27.58 3.37
C GLY A 408 -13.47 26.19 3.61
N GLY A 409 -14.68 25.96 3.06
CA GLY A 409 -15.37 24.69 3.18
C GLY A 409 -15.77 24.31 4.61
N THR A 410 -16.15 23.05 4.81
CA THR A 410 -16.61 22.57 6.12
C THR A 410 -15.92 21.25 6.50
N ASP A 411 -15.65 21.09 7.79
CA ASP A 411 -15.38 19.77 8.37
C ASP A 411 -16.71 19.03 8.55
N LYS A 412 -16.73 17.73 8.30
CA LYS A 412 -17.92 16.90 8.45
C LYS A 412 -18.18 16.59 9.93
N ASN A 413 -19.43 16.67 10.33
CA ASN A 413 -19.85 16.15 11.62
C ASN A 413 -20.09 14.64 11.50
N ARG A 414 -19.03 13.84 11.70
CA ARG A 414 -19.10 12.38 11.70
C ARG A 414 -19.68 11.85 13.02
N THR A 415 -20.31 10.69 12.97
CA THR A 415 -20.65 9.95 14.19
C THR A 415 -19.38 9.58 14.97
N GLN A 416 -19.51 9.36 16.27
CA GLN A 416 -18.36 8.95 17.10
C GLN A 416 -17.76 7.63 16.61
N GLU A 417 -18.58 6.67 16.22
CA GLU A 417 -18.15 5.40 15.63
C GLU A 417 -17.31 5.59 14.37
N SER A 418 -17.74 6.49 13.47
CA SER A 418 -16.98 6.85 12.26
C SER A 418 -15.62 7.49 12.58
N LYS A 419 -15.58 8.39 13.59
CA LYS A 419 -14.34 9.04 14.05
C LYS A 419 -13.37 8.04 14.67
N ASP A 420 -13.88 7.12 15.49
CA ASP A 420 -13.07 6.10 16.17
C ASP A 420 -12.51 5.10 15.15
N ASN A 421 -13.33 4.67 14.18
CA ASN A 421 -12.88 3.78 13.11
C ASN A 421 -11.79 4.44 12.24
N PHE A 422 -11.98 5.70 11.83
CA PHE A 422 -10.96 6.43 11.08
C PHE A 422 -9.64 6.51 11.87
N SER A 423 -9.71 6.87 13.14
CA SER A 423 -8.52 7.01 14.00
C SER A 423 -7.81 5.68 14.21
N LYS A 424 -8.57 4.58 14.36
CA LYS A 424 -8.02 3.22 14.44
C LYS A 424 -7.27 2.86 13.14
N GLU A 425 -7.94 2.94 11.99
CA GLU A 425 -7.34 2.54 10.72
C GLU A 425 -6.16 3.45 10.33
N TRP A 426 -6.25 4.78 10.58
CA TRP A 426 -5.12 5.68 10.32
C TRP A 426 -3.89 5.36 11.17
N LYS A 427 -4.08 5.02 12.44
CA LYS A 427 -3.01 4.56 13.32
C LYS A 427 -2.37 3.26 12.84
N GLU A 428 -3.18 2.31 12.38
CA GLU A 428 -2.70 1.04 11.82
C GLU A 428 -1.88 1.25 10.54
N ILE A 429 -2.33 2.15 9.64
CA ILE A 429 -1.60 2.52 8.43
C ILE A 429 -0.26 3.19 8.76
N MET A 430 -0.25 4.14 9.70
CA MET A 430 1.01 4.74 10.16
C MET A 430 1.96 3.69 10.73
N ASN A 431 1.47 2.76 11.55
CA ASN A 431 2.28 1.66 12.10
C ASN A 431 2.86 0.76 11.01
N LEU A 432 2.07 0.41 9.99
CA LEU A 432 2.51 -0.40 8.86
C LEU A 432 3.70 0.25 8.13
N CYS A 433 3.65 1.57 7.93
CA CYS A 433 4.64 2.30 7.11
C CYS A 433 5.74 2.98 7.92
N MET A 434 5.65 3.00 9.27
CA MET A 434 6.52 3.83 10.12
C MET A 434 7.99 3.46 10.04
N SER A 435 8.33 2.22 9.75
CA SER A 435 9.71 1.76 9.59
C SER A 435 10.23 1.89 8.14
N SER A 436 9.38 2.32 7.19
CA SER A 436 9.78 2.53 5.78
C SER A 436 10.45 3.89 5.59
N PRO A 437 11.75 3.95 5.26
CA PRO A 437 12.46 5.22 5.07
C PRO A 437 11.93 6.05 3.89
N SER A 438 11.36 5.42 2.88
CA SER A 438 10.77 6.09 1.71
C SER A 438 9.54 6.93 2.05
N VAL A 439 8.74 6.52 3.04
CA VAL A 439 7.56 7.29 3.46
C VAL A 439 8.00 8.53 4.23
N VAL A 440 7.73 9.72 3.70
CA VAL A 440 8.22 11.00 4.23
C VAL A 440 7.12 12.02 4.53
N VAL A 441 5.91 11.82 4.00
CA VAL A 441 4.76 12.69 4.22
C VAL A 441 3.51 11.86 4.50
N TRP A 442 2.78 12.23 5.54
CA TRP A 442 1.43 11.73 5.85
C TRP A 442 0.38 12.69 5.32
N VAL A 443 -0.67 12.17 4.68
CA VAL A 443 -1.77 12.96 4.12
C VAL A 443 -3.10 12.43 4.64
N PRO A 444 -3.60 12.93 5.79
CA PRO A 444 -4.84 12.42 6.39
C PRO A 444 -6.11 12.71 5.59
N PHE A 445 -6.14 13.79 4.80
CA PHE A 445 -7.34 14.14 4.01
C PHE A 445 -6.99 14.59 2.60
N ASN A 446 -7.88 14.24 1.65
CA ASN A 446 -7.85 14.69 0.26
C ASN A 446 -9.18 15.37 -0.11
N GLU A 447 -9.13 16.56 -0.73
CA GLU A 447 -10.27 17.27 -1.37
C GLU A 447 -11.56 17.30 -0.53
N ALA A 448 -11.41 17.47 0.77
CA ALA A 448 -12.51 17.45 1.74
C ALA A 448 -13.31 16.12 1.81
N TRP A 449 -12.83 15.05 1.19
CA TRP A 449 -13.53 13.76 1.16
C TRP A 449 -13.63 13.13 2.56
N GLY A 450 -14.75 13.46 3.24
CA GLY A 450 -14.98 13.05 4.61
C GLY A 450 -14.06 13.72 5.65
N GLN A 451 -13.41 14.81 5.33
CA GLN A 451 -12.57 15.60 6.23
C GLN A 451 -13.34 16.04 7.48
N PHE A 452 -12.77 15.84 8.67
CA PHE A 452 -13.39 16.13 9.95
C PHE A 452 -12.36 16.43 11.01
N ASP A 453 -12.72 17.23 12.03
CA ASP A 453 -11.85 17.57 13.17
C ASP A 453 -10.38 17.80 12.72
N THR A 454 -10.19 18.53 11.62
CA THR A 454 -8.94 18.55 10.83
C THR A 454 -7.73 18.89 11.70
N GLU A 455 -7.79 19.98 12.49
CA GLU A 455 -6.66 20.39 13.32
C GLU A 455 -6.31 19.33 14.37
N ARG A 456 -7.31 18.70 14.98
CA ARG A 456 -7.10 17.62 15.96
C ARG A 456 -6.42 16.38 15.33
N ILE A 457 -6.91 15.94 14.17
CA ILE A 457 -6.35 14.76 13.48
C ILE A 457 -4.93 15.04 13.01
N VAL A 458 -4.67 16.22 12.46
CA VAL A 458 -3.35 16.62 11.98
C VAL A 458 -2.35 16.74 13.13
N ASN A 459 -2.70 17.42 14.22
CA ASN A 459 -1.84 17.55 15.39
C ASN A 459 -1.54 16.18 16.01
N TRP A 460 -2.56 15.33 16.15
CA TRP A 460 -2.36 13.95 16.60
C TRP A 460 -1.42 13.16 15.67
N THR A 461 -1.54 13.31 14.35
CA THR A 461 -0.63 12.64 13.39
C THR A 461 0.81 13.11 13.57
N MET A 462 1.02 14.43 13.75
CA MET A 462 2.35 15.02 14.00
C MET A 462 2.96 14.54 15.32
N GLU A 463 2.17 14.42 16.37
CA GLU A 463 2.60 13.90 17.68
C GLU A 463 2.89 12.40 17.64
N TYR A 464 2.08 11.64 16.90
CA TYR A 464 2.23 10.19 16.78
C TYR A 464 3.49 9.80 15.99
N ASP A 465 3.81 10.53 14.93
CA ASP A 465 5.03 10.35 14.16
C ASP A 465 5.72 11.68 13.81
N PRO A 466 6.56 12.20 14.73
CA PRO A 466 7.31 13.44 14.51
C PRO A 466 8.47 13.29 13.51
N SER A 467 8.72 12.10 12.99
CA SER A 467 9.82 11.83 12.05
C SER A 467 9.44 12.05 10.58
N ARG A 468 8.20 12.53 10.32
CA ARG A 468 7.67 12.80 8.97
C ARG A 468 6.93 14.13 8.93
N LEU A 469 6.77 14.66 7.74
CA LEU A 469 5.93 15.84 7.52
C LEU A 469 4.46 15.43 7.41
N VAL A 470 3.56 16.36 7.70
CA VAL A 470 2.11 16.15 7.58
C VAL A 470 1.54 17.21 6.65
N ASN A 471 0.92 16.74 5.56
CA ASN A 471 0.11 17.51 4.64
C ASN A 471 -1.36 17.42 5.10
N PRO A 472 -1.94 18.45 5.71
CA PRO A 472 -3.19 18.33 6.46
C PRO A 472 -4.40 17.96 5.62
N ALA A 473 -4.52 18.58 4.45
CA ALA A 473 -5.65 18.41 3.54
C ALA A 473 -5.21 18.77 2.13
N SER A 474 -4.83 17.75 1.35
CA SER A 474 -4.40 17.95 -0.02
C SER A 474 -5.55 18.47 -0.88
N GLY A 475 -5.36 19.64 -1.51
CA GLY A 475 -6.32 20.23 -2.43
C GLY A 475 -7.63 20.70 -1.84
N GLY A 476 -7.77 20.82 -0.54
CA GLY A 476 -9.07 21.27 -0.06
C GLY A 476 -9.14 21.61 1.42
N ASN A 477 -10.23 22.29 1.79
CA ASN A 477 -10.64 22.79 3.11
C ASN A 477 -9.44 23.07 4.04
N HIS A 478 -8.56 23.99 3.59
CA HIS A 478 -7.34 24.32 4.29
C HIS A 478 -7.61 24.81 5.71
N ARG A 479 -6.80 24.35 6.67
CA ARG A 479 -6.78 24.79 8.06
C ARG A 479 -5.36 25.23 8.45
N PRO A 480 -5.18 26.10 9.44
CA PRO A 480 -3.85 26.60 9.85
C PRO A 480 -3.11 25.56 10.72
N CYS A 481 -2.90 24.35 10.19
CA CYS A 481 -2.26 23.24 10.89
C CYS A 481 -1.37 22.44 9.92
N GLY A 482 -0.54 21.55 10.46
CA GLY A 482 0.38 20.73 9.69
C GLY A 482 1.57 21.49 9.12
N HIS A 483 2.33 20.83 8.27
CA HIS A 483 3.57 21.38 7.71
C HIS A 483 3.40 22.03 6.33
N MET A 484 2.24 21.79 5.66
CA MET A 484 2.06 22.15 4.25
C MET A 484 0.77 22.91 4.00
N LEU A 485 0.81 23.79 3.00
CA LEU A 485 -0.35 24.25 2.24
C LEU A 485 -0.28 23.55 0.88
N ASP A 486 -1.25 22.70 0.58
CA ASP A 486 -1.26 21.88 -0.63
C ASP A 486 -2.41 22.28 -1.56
N LEU A 487 -2.05 22.70 -2.77
CA LEU A 487 -3.00 23.15 -3.77
C LEU A 487 -3.24 22.09 -4.84
N HIS A 488 -4.46 22.00 -5.34
CA HIS A 488 -4.79 21.33 -6.59
C HIS A 488 -5.15 22.34 -7.66
N ASN A 489 -4.66 22.17 -8.87
CA ASN A 489 -5.02 23.04 -9.98
C ASN A 489 -4.90 22.32 -11.33
N TYR A 490 -6.02 22.16 -11.98
CA TYR A 490 -6.09 21.53 -13.30
C TYR A 490 -6.44 22.52 -14.40
N PRO A 491 -5.94 22.31 -15.65
CA PRO A 491 -4.99 21.26 -16.00
C PRO A 491 -3.54 21.63 -15.68
N GLY A 492 -3.13 22.88 -15.73
CA GLY A 492 -1.75 23.32 -15.56
C GLY A 492 -1.42 23.77 -14.15
N PRO A 493 -0.12 23.89 -13.81
CA PRO A 493 0.29 24.35 -12.48
C PRO A 493 -0.09 25.83 -12.26
N ALA A 494 -0.59 26.14 -11.06
CA ALA A 494 -0.86 27.51 -10.61
C ALA A 494 -0.69 27.63 -9.09
N MET A 495 -0.25 28.82 -8.63
CA MET A 495 -0.16 29.15 -7.20
C MET A 495 -1.30 30.11 -6.86
N LYS A 496 -2.44 29.57 -6.43
CA LYS A 496 -3.65 30.34 -6.10
C LYS A 496 -3.63 30.92 -4.69
N LEU A 497 -2.93 30.26 -3.78
CA LEU A 497 -2.69 30.67 -2.41
C LEU A 497 -1.22 30.50 -2.09
N PHE A 498 -0.72 31.22 -1.07
CA PHE A 498 0.64 31.08 -0.57
C PHE A 498 0.65 31.29 0.95
N ASP A 499 1.24 30.34 1.69
CA ASP A 499 1.41 30.44 3.13
C ASP A 499 2.90 30.61 3.46
N PRO A 500 3.31 31.77 4.05
CA PRO A 500 4.70 32.01 4.41
C PRO A 500 5.18 31.22 5.64
N GLN A 501 4.26 30.60 6.39
CA GLN A 501 4.56 29.83 7.60
C GLN A 501 4.64 28.33 7.36
N ARG A 502 4.19 27.85 6.20
CA ARG A 502 4.19 26.44 5.82
C ARG A 502 4.87 26.22 4.47
N VAL A 503 5.26 24.99 4.23
CA VAL A 503 5.74 24.58 2.90
C VAL A 503 4.57 24.63 1.92
N ASN A 504 4.75 25.28 0.78
CA ASN A 504 3.74 25.32 -0.27
C ASN A 504 4.03 24.23 -1.30
N VAL A 505 3.01 23.46 -1.65
CA VAL A 505 3.11 22.37 -2.63
C VAL A 505 1.91 22.37 -3.58
N LEU A 506 2.07 21.72 -4.72
CA LEU A 506 1.02 21.49 -5.71
C LEU A 506 0.70 19.99 -5.72
N GLY A 507 -0.22 19.54 -4.87
CA GLY A 507 -0.54 18.13 -4.65
C GLY A 507 -1.21 17.42 -5.81
N GLU A 508 -1.84 18.18 -6.73
CA GLU A 508 -2.34 17.64 -7.99
C GLU A 508 -2.36 18.68 -9.10
N TYR A 509 -1.89 18.29 -10.28
CA TYR A 509 -2.02 19.05 -11.53
C TYR A 509 -1.83 18.11 -12.73
N GLY A 510 -2.12 18.56 -13.93
CA GLY A 510 -1.89 17.82 -15.16
C GLY A 510 -3.17 17.20 -15.69
N GLY A 511 -3.26 15.90 -15.65
CA GLY A 511 -4.43 15.19 -16.18
C GLY A 511 -4.52 15.24 -17.71
N ILE A 512 -3.36 15.17 -18.40
CA ILE A 512 -3.26 15.21 -19.86
C ILE A 512 -3.71 13.86 -20.43
N GLY A 513 -4.88 13.83 -21.05
CA GLY A 513 -5.51 12.62 -21.57
C GLY A 513 -5.04 12.25 -22.97
N LEU A 514 -4.84 10.96 -23.19
CA LEU A 514 -4.62 10.34 -24.49
C LEU A 514 -5.27 8.94 -24.49
N PRO A 515 -6.49 8.79 -25.03
CA PRO A 515 -7.09 7.47 -25.19
C PRO A 515 -6.32 6.67 -26.25
N MET A 516 -5.87 5.47 -25.90
CA MET A 516 -5.14 4.56 -26.78
C MET A 516 -6.05 3.39 -27.17
N GLU A 517 -6.43 3.31 -28.44
CA GLU A 517 -7.25 2.22 -28.95
C GLU A 517 -6.61 0.85 -28.69
N GLY A 518 -7.40 -0.12 -28.27
CA GLY A 518 -6.92 -1.45 -27.87
C GLY A 518 -6.42 -1.54 -26.43
N HIS A 519 -6.28 -0.40 -25.71
CA HIS A 519 -5.78 -0.32 -24.35
C HIS A 519 -6.75 0.37 -23.38
N LEU A 520 -8.04 0.46 -23.76
CA LEU A 520 -9.08 1.13 -22.99
C LEU A 520 -9.86 0.14 -22.14
N TRP A 521 -10.17 0.52 -20.91
CA TRP A 521 -11.08 -0.22 -20.03
C TRP A 521 -12.53 -0.15 -20.52
N TRP A 522 -12.94 1.04 -20.99
CA TRP A 522 -14.22 1.26 -21.65
C TRP A 522 -14.01 1.87 -23.02
N ASN A 523 -14.76 1.43 -24.00
CA ASN A 523 -14.73 1.99 -25.35
C ASN A 523 -15.44 3.37 -25.46
N LYS A 524 -16.12 3.79 -24.40
CA LYS A 524 -16.85 5.07 -24.28
C LYS A 524 -16.62 5.65 -22.89
N ARG A 525 -16.88 6.95 -22.73
CA ARG A 525 -16.75 7.68 -21.44
C ARG A 525 -15.31 7.82 -20.93
N ASN A 526 -14.35 7.81 -21.85
CA ASN A 526 -12.97 8.14 -21.51
C ASN A 526 -12.81 9.64 -21.40
N TRP A 527 -12.03 10.09 -20.41
CA TRP A 527 -11.83 11.51 -20.17
C TRP A 527 -10.43 11.83 -19.62
N GLY A 528 -10.04 13.09 -19.73
CA GLY A 528 -8.91 13.75 -19.12
C GLY A 528 -9.20 15.23 -19.05
N TYR A 529 -8.50 15.98 -18.22
CA TYR A 529 -8.75 17.43 -18.08
C TYR A 529 -8.44 18.20 -19.37
N VAL A 530 -7.47 17.74 -20.15
CA VAL A 530 -7.22 18.10 -21.56
C VAL A 530 -6.92 16.83 -22.30
N GLN A 531 -7.19 16.79 -23.62
CA GLN A 531 -6.97 15.58 -24.42
C GLN A 531 -6.19 15.88 -25.69
N PHE A 532 -5.30 14.96 -26.03
CA PHE A 532 -4.46 14.99 -27.22
C PHE A 532 -4.57 13.68 -27.99
N LYS A 533 -3.90 13.61 -29.15
CA LYS A 533 -4.02 12.48 -30.07
C LYS A 533 -2.73 11.67 -30.20
N THR A 534 -1.59 12.23 -29.82
CA THR A 534 -0.29 11.55 -29.95
C THR A 534 0.57 11.72 -28.69
N PRO A 535 1.51 10.81 -28.44
CA PRO A 535 2.49 10.93 -27.35
C PRO A 535 3.35 12.20 -27.45
N GLU A 536 3.64 12.67 -28.67
CA GLU A 536 4.40 13.89 -28.91
C GLU A 536 3.64 15.13 -28.44
N GLU A 537 2.33 15.19 -28.71
CA GLU A 537 1.47 16.29 -28.25
C GLU A 537 1.34 16.30 -26.71
N VAL A 538 1.12 15.12 -26.10
CA VAL A 538 1.08 14.96 -24.63
C VAL A 538 2.40 15.43 -24.02
N THR A 539 3.54 14.99 -24.58
CA THR A 539 4.87 15.38 -24.09
C THR A 539 5.12 16.86 -24.24
N ALA A 540 4.73 17.45 -25.35
CA ALA A 540 4.88 18.90 -25.59
C ALA A 540 4.05 19.73 -24.59
N GLU A 541 2.84 19.30 -24.27
CA GLU A 541 2.02 19.97 -23.24
C GLU A 541 2.61 19.78 -21.84
N TYR A 542 3.10 18.58 -21.51
CA TYR A 542 3.80 18.32 -20.28
C TYR A 542 5.03 19.23 -20.10
N GLU A 543 5.84 19.42 -21.15
CA GLU A 543 6.99 20.32 -21.12
C GLU A 543 6.61 21.78 -20.87
N LYS A 544 5.46 22.25 -21.37
CA LYS A 544 4.94 23.58 -21.04
C LYS A 544 4.59 23.68 -19.56
N TYR A 545 3.96 22.63 -19.00
CA TYR A 545 3.66 22.59 -17.56
C TYR A 545 4.94 22.56 -16.72
N ALA A 546 5.95 21.78 -17.12
CA ALA A 546 7.24 21.76 -16.45
C ALA A 546 7.94 23.14 -16.45
N LYS A 547 7.95 23.84 -17.60
CA LYS A 547 8.47 25.22 -17.69
C LYS A 547 7.70 26.19 -16.79
N SER A 548 6.39 26.04 -16.71
CA SER A 548 5.56 26.84 -15.81
C SER A 548 5.84 26.52 -14.34
N LEU A 549 5.99 25.22 -14.02
CA LEU A 549 6.28 24.76 -12.67
C LEU A 549 7.62 25.30 -12.14
N ILE A 550 8.67 25.36 -12.97
CA ILE A 550 9.97 25.96 -12.62
C ILE A 550 9.81 27.41 -12.09
N LYS A 551 8.89 28.19 -12.68
CA LYS A 551 8.61 29.55 -12.16
C LYS A 551 8.02 29.49 -10.76
N TYR A 552 7.09 28.56 -10.52
CA TYR A 552 6.43 28.42 -9.21
C TYR A 552 7.35 27.80 -8.15
N VAL A 553 8.31 26.95 -8.54
CA VAL A 553 9.38 26.50 -7.63
C VAL A 553 10.15 27.71 -7.10
N ARG A 554 10.55 28.63 -7.97
CA ARG A 554 11.24 29.87 -7.56
C ARG A 554 10.37 30.77 -6.68
N LEU A 555 9.04 30.79 -6.91
CA LEU A 555 8.10 31.57 -6.13
C LEU A 555 7.73 30.93 -4.79
N GLY A 556 7.98 29.62 -4.59
CA GLY A 556 7.72 29.02 -3.28
C GLY A 556 7.31 27.57 -3.24
N PHE A 557 6.91 26.94 -4.35
CA PHE A 557 6.62 25.52 -4.32
C PHE A 557 7.86 24.68 -3.96
N SER A 558 7.66 23.70 -3.11
CA SER A 558 8.70 22.77 -2.66
C SER A 558 8.42 21.32 -3.07
N GLY A 559 7.29 21.07 -3.71
CA GLY A 559 6.92 19.79 -4.28
C GLY A 559 5.74 19.93 -5.22
N ALA A 560 5.59 18.96 -6.14
CA ALA A 560 4.47 18.87 -7.06
C ALA A 560 4.15 17.42 -7.42
N VAL A 561 2.88 17.15 -7.68
CA VAL A 561 2.37 15.83 -8.04
C VAL A 561 1.61 15.91 -9.37
N TYR A 562 2.09 15.17 -10.35
CA TYR A 562 1.47 15.08 -11.68
C TYR A 562 0.41 13.97 -11.71
N THR A 563 -0.79 14.27 -12.20
CA THR A 563 -1.87 13.30 -12.40
C THR A 563 -1.81 12.72 -13.81
N GLN A 564 -1.47 11.43 -14.06
CA GLN A 564 -1.18 10.41 -13.03
C GLN A 564 -0.24 9.31 -13.60
N THR A 565 0.11 8.29 -12.79
CA THR A 565 1.04 7.22 -13.22
C THR A 565 0.48 6.42 -14.39
N THR A 566 -0.70 5.85 -14.25
CA THR A 566 -1.37 5.03 -15.26
C THR A 566 -2.78 5.52 -15.51
N ASP A 567 -3.35 5.21 -16.68
CA ASP A 567 -4.80 5.25 -16.83
C ASP A 567 -5.45 4.37 -15.77
N VAL A 568 -6.65 4.74 -15.35
CA VAL A 568 -7.50 3.90 -14.49
C VAL A 568 -8.94 3.98 -14.99
N GLU A 569 -9.45 2.86 -15.45
CA GLU A 569 -10.81 2.70 -15.98
C GLU A 569 -11.17 3.73 -17.08
N GLY A 570 -12.03 4.71 -16.78
CA GLY A 570 -12.42 5.77 -17.74
C GLY A 570 -11.47 6.95 -17.77
N GLU A 571 -10.56 7.06 -16.83
CA GLU A 571 -9.60 8.14 -16.69
C GLU A 571 -8.35 7.83 -17.49
N VAL A 572 -8.21 8.50 -18.67
CA VAL A 572 -7.16 8.21 -19.65
C VAL A 572 -6.05 9.27 -19.66
N ASN A 573 -5.63 9.70 -18.51
CA ASN A 573 -4.62 10.75 -18.29
C ASN A 573 -3.33 10.24 -17.61
N GLY A 574 -3.12 8.92 -17.61
CA GLY A 574 -1.89 8.30 -17.13
C GLY A 574 -0.70 8.53 -18.07
N LEU A 575 0.51 8.41 -17.54
CA LEU A 575 1.75 8.34 -18.33
C LEU A 575 1.85 7.01 -19.11
N PHE A 576 1.15 5.99 -18.60
CA PHE A 576 1.00 4.67 -19.22
C PHE A 576 -0.47 4.33 -19.42
N THR A 577 -0.76 3.43 -20.35
CA THR A 577 -2.07 2.79 -20.45
C THR A 577 -2.36 1.94 -19.20
N TYR A 578 -3.63 1.69 -18.90
CA TYR A 578 -4.06 0.95 -17.71
C TYR A 578 -3.47 -0.48 -17.66
N ASP A 579 -3.27 -1.10 -18.81
CA ASP A 579 -2.62 -2.41 -18.95
C ASP A 579 -1.08 -2.37 -18.95
N ARG A 580 -0.45 -1.19 -18.72
CA ARG A 580 1.01 -0.95 -18.69
C ARG A 580 1.75 -1.35 -19.98
N LYS A 581 1.05 -1.57 -21.07
CA LYS A 581 1.66 -2.01 -22.35
C LYS A 581 2.22 -0.86 -23.18
N VAL A 582 1.65 0.33 -23.05
CA VAL A 582 2.04 1.50 -23.85
C VAL A 582 2.38 2.68 -22.95
N MET A 583 3.55 3.26 -23.17
CA MET A 583 3.92 4.56 -22.62
C MET A 583 3.38 5.67 -23.50
N LYS A 584 2.65 6.61 -22.93
CA LYS A 584 1.93 7.67 -23.66
C LYS A 584 2.70 8.98 -23.74
N VAL A 585 3.98 8.94 -23.41
CA VAL A 585 4.92 10.09 -23.44
C VAL A 585 6.24 9.67 -24.06
N LEU A 586 7.04 10.62 -24.48
CA LEU A 586 8.41 10.41 -24.93
C LEU A 586 9.36 10.43 -23.72
N PRO A 587 9.89 9.27 -23.28
CA PRO A 587 10.54 9.13 -21.98
C PRO A 587 11.70 10.08 -21.73
N GLU A 588 12.61 10.20 -22.70
CA GLU A 588 13.82 11.02 -22.57
C GLU A 588 13.50 12.52 -22.44
N ARG A 589 12.47 12.98 -23.14
CA ARG A 589 12.01 14.37 -23.05
C ARG A 589 11.34 14.63 -21.70
N LEU A 590 10.51 13.72 -21.23
CA LEU A 590 9.87 13.82 -19.91
C LEU A 590 10.92 13.83 -18.81
N LYS A 591 11.89 12.89 -18.85
CA LYS A 591 13.01 12.81 -17.93
C LYS A 591 13.82 14.10 -17.85
N ALA A 592 14.13 14.68 -19.00
CA ALA A 592 14.85 15.96 -19.07
C ALA A 592 14.05 17.10 -18.42
N ALA A 593 12.73 17.16 -18.70
CA ALA A 593 11.84 18.13 -18.11
C ALA A 593 11.73 17.98 -16.57
N ASN A 594 11.60 16.75 -16.08
CA ASN A 594 11.52 16.45 -14.64
C ASN A 594 12.81 16.82 -13.92
N LYS A 595 13.96 16.47 -14.50
CA LYS A 595 15.25 16.84 -13.97
C LYS A 595 15.38 18.37 -13.87
N ALA A 596 15.02 19.10 -14.91
CA ALA A 596 15.06 20.57 -14.89
C ALA A 596 14.16 21.19 -13.81
N VAL A 597 12.99 20.58 -13.54
CA VAL A 597 12.11 21.01 -12.44
C VAL A 597 12.79 20.78 -11.08
N ILE A 598 13.29 19.58 -10.81
CA ILE A 598 13.93 19.23 -9.53
C ILE A 598 15.16 20.13 -9.28
N GLU A 599 16.02 20.31 -10.29
CA GLU A 599 17.24 21.13 -10.22
C GLU A 599 16.96 22.65 -10.12
N SER A 600 15.72 23.08 -10.38
CA SER A 600 15.34 24.50 -10.23
C SER A 600 15.13 24.93 -8.77
N MET A 601 15.15 23.99 -7.83
CA MET A 601 15.03 24.26 -6.40
C MET A 601 16.25 25.06 -5.91
N PRO A 602 16.06 26.20 -5.21
CA PRO A 602 17.16 26.91 -4.59
C PRO A 602 17.91 26.03 -3.58
N LEU A 603 19.24 25.99 -3.67
CA LEU A 603 20.08 25.16 -2.80
C LEU A 603 20.63 25.95 -1.60
N ASP A 604 20.59 27.28 -1.65
CA ASP A 604 21.11 28.17 -0.61
C ASP A 604 20.09 28.30 0.53
N MET A 605 20.43 27.72 1.68
CA MET A 605 19.61 27.75 2.90
C MET A 605 20.18 28.75 3.92
N GLU A 606 19.29 29.23 4.80
CA GLU A 606 19.70 30.06 5.95
C GLU A 606 20.53 29.27 6.97
#